data_0802d794cb0d29f25eb5a6e25103af4a
#
_entry.id   0802d794cb0d29f25eb5a6e25103af4a
#
_cell.length_a   1.000
_cell.length_b   1.000
_cell.length_c   1.000
_cell.angle_alpha   90.00
_cell.angle_beta   90.00
_cell.angle_gamma   90.00
#
_symmetry.space_group_name_H-M   'P 1'
#
loop_
_entity.id
_entity.type
_entity.pdbx_description
1 polymer ?
#
loop_
_entity_poly.entity_id
_entity_poly.type
_entity_poly.pdbx_seq_one_letter_code
_entity_poly.pdbx_strand_id
1 'polypeptide(L)'
;MSPKIGVVTFPGSLDDQDAVRAIRLCGGEPVSLWHGSDDLDGVDAVILPGGFSYGDYLRCGAISRFAPVMAEVIKSADAGMPVLGICNGFQILCEAHLLPGALIRNDVRVFVCKDQDLQVESSDTTWTSDFTRGQVITLVLKNGEGGYVADEDTLCRLEDEGRVIFRYVNGNPNGSFHDIAGICNKRGNVVGLMPHPEHNVDRLTGPTQDGRAFFSSVFDFLTAKV
;
A
#
# COMPACT_ATOMS: atom_id res chain seq x y z
N MET A 1 -3.48 -22.33 10.61
CA MET A 1 -2.58 -22.29 9.42
C MET A 1 -2.05 -20.88 9.31
N SER A 2 -0.81 -20.70 8.83
CA SER A 2 -0.28 -19.36 8.59
C SER A 2 -1.07 -18.69 7.46
N PRO A 3 -1.40 -17.38 7.57
CA PRO A 3 -2.08 -16.66 6.50
C PRO A 3 -1.25 -16.66 5.21
N LYS A 4 -1.90 -16.91 4.07
CA LYS A 4 -1.30 -16.89 2.74
C LYS A 4 -1.45 -15.51 2.13
N ILE A 5 -0.35 -14.83 1.85
CA ILE A 5 -0.36 -13.48 1.30
C ILE A 5 0.22 -13.49 -0.11
N GLY A 6 -0.61 -13.17 -1.09
CA GLY A 6 -0.19 -13.02 -2.48
C GLY A 6 0.62 -11.75 -2.69
N VAL A 7 1.76 -11.86 -3.36
CA VAL A 7 2.56 -10.70 -3.79
C VAL A 7 2.58 -10.68 -5.30
N VAL A 8 2.00 -9.64 -5.90
CA VAL A 8 1.91 -9.52 -7.35
C VAL A 8 3.22 -9.00 -7.92
N THR A 9 3.78 -9.71 -8.91
CA THR A 9 4.94 -9.25 -9.67
C THR A 9 4.52 -8.80 -11.07
N PHE A 10 4.69 -7.51 -11.36
CA PHE A 10 4.56 -6.94 -12.71
C PHE A 10 5.95 -6.81 -13.35
N PRO A 11 6.02 -6.73 -14.70
CA PRO A 11 7.26 -6.28 -15.35
C PRO A 11 7.67 -4.90 -14.80
N GLY A 12 8.82 -4.82 -14.13
CA GLY A 12 9.30 -3.60 -13.48
C GLY A 12 8.94 -3.45 -12.00
N SER A 13 8.29 -4.43 -11.35
CA SER A 13 8.25 -4.50 -9.89
C SER A 13 9.67 -4.64 -9.34
N LEU A 14 9.98 -3.94 -8.26
CA LEU A 14 11.31 -3.97 -7.62
C LEU A 14 11.24 -4.46 -6.18
N ASP A 15 10.16 -4.19 -5.48
CA ASP A 15 10.01 -4.47 -4.04
C ASP A 15 9.17 -5.73 -3.76
N ASP A 16 8.88 -6.55 -4.78
CA ASP A 16 8.15 -7.81 -4.62
C ASP A 16 8.91 -8.80 -3.73
N GLN A 17 10.24 -8.90 -3.86
CA GLN A 17 11.06 -9.76 -3.01
C GLN A 17 11.17 -9.23 -1.58
N ASP A 18 11.18 -7.91 -1.39
CA ASP A 18 11.16 -7.29 -0.07
C ASP A 18 9.82 -7.54 0.63
N ALA A 19 8.70 -7.44 -0.08
CA ALA A 19 7.38 -7.81 0.44
C ALA A 19 7.32 -9.31 0.82
N VAL A 20 7.82 -10.22 -0.03
CA VAL A 20 7.93 -11.66 0.26
C VAL A 20 8.77 -11.91 1.52
N ARG A 21 9.91 -11.21 1.64
CA ARG A 21 10.77 -11.29 2.83
C ARG A 21 10.05 -10.78 4.08
N ALA A 22 9.36 -9.66 3.99
CA ALA A 22 8.63 -9.06 5.10
C ALA A 22 7.51 -9.98 5.62
N ILE A 23 6.72 -10.58 4.72
CA ILE A 23 5.68 -11.55 5.08
C ILE A 23 6.29 -12.72 5.87
N ARG A 24 7.41 -13.31 5.40
CA ARG A 24 8.09 -14.41 6.10
C ARG A 24 8.59 -14.02 7.47
N LEU A 25 9.23 -12.85 7.59
CA LEU A 25 9.76 -12.35 8.87
C LEU A 25 8.66 -12.04 9.89
N CYS A 26 7.46 -11.73 9.42
CA CYS A 26 6.29 -11.50 10.26
C CYS A 26 5.47 -12.78 10.53
N GLY A 27 5.81 -13.92 9.92
CA GLY A 27 5.21 -15.24 10.23
C GLY A 27 4.10 -15.68 9.26
N GLY A 28 3.91 -14.98 8.13
CA GLY A 28 2.99 -15.36 7.06
C GLY A 28 3.63 -16.26 6.00
N GLU A 29 2.81 -16.83 5.13
CA GLU A 29 3.21 -17.63 3.96
C GLU A 29 3.07 -16.77 2.70
N PRO A 30 4.17 -16.31 2.05
CA PRO A 30 4.07 -15.54 0.81
C PRO A 30 3.85 -16.45 -0.39
N VAL A 31 2.94 -16.04 -1.28
CA VAL A 31 2.66 -16.65 -2.58
C VAL A 31 2.99 -15.64 -3.67
N SER A 32 3.87 -16.01 -4.61
CA SER A 32 4.20 -15.14 -5.74
C SER A 32 3.11 -15.24 -6.81
N LEU A 33 2.51 -14.11 -7.16
CA LEU A 33 1.46 -13.99 -8.18
C LEU A 33 2.03 -13.27 -9.40
N TRP A 34 2.02 -13.94 -10.55
CA TRP A 34 2.48 -13.31 -11.80
C TRP A 34 1.37 -12.46 -12.44
N HIS A 35 1.71 -11.28 -12.93
CA HIS A 35 0.72 -10.35 -13.52
C HIS A 35 -0.15 -10.94 -14.62
N GLY A 36 0.34 -11.95 -15.35
CA GLY A 36 -0.37 -12.63 -16.42
C GLY A 36 -1.29 -13.78 -15.95
N SER A 37 -1.31 -14.11 -14.64
CA SER A 37 -2.20 -15.11 -14.08
C SER A 37 -3.62 -14.55 -13.94
N ASP A 38 -4.61 -15.40 -14.14
CA ASP A 38 -6.03 -15.13 -13.88
C ASP A 38 -6.53 -15.83 -12.60
N ASP A 39 -5.61 -16.31 -11.76
CA ASP A 39 -5.88 -16.93 -10.46
C ASP A 39 -5.03 -16.27 -9.36
N LEU A 40 -5.56 -16.23 -8.16
CA LEU A 40 -4.88 -15.75 -6.94
C LEU A 40 -4.35 -16.91 -6.07
N ASP A 41 -4.30 -18.13 -6.56
CA ASP A 41 -3.74 -19.32 -5.89
C ASP A 41 -4.27 -19.56 -4.45
N GLY A 42 -5.52 -19.14 -4.19
CA GLY A 42 -6.18 -19.35 -2.90
C GLY A 42 -5.53 -18.57 -1.75
N VAL A 43 -4.98 -17.37 -2.01
CA VAL A 43 -4.43 -16.50 -0.98
C VAL A 43 -5.52 -15.81 -0.16
N ASP A 44 -5.19 -15.43 1.08
CA ASP A 44 -6.10 -14.78 2.03
C ASP A 44 -6.08 -13.25 1.91
N ALA A 45 -4.99 -12.68 1.41
CA ALA A 45 -4.80 -11.26 1.16
C ALA A 45 -3.79 -11.02 0.02
N VAL A 46 -3.76 -9.81 -0.54
CA VAL A 46 -2.86 -9.45 -1.65
C VAL A 46 -2.06 -8.19 -1.33
N ILE A 47 -0.78 -8.19 -1.72
CA ILE A 47 0.09 -7.01 -1.74
C ILE A 47 0.46 -6.69 -3.19
N LEU A 48 0.23 -5.43 -3.59
CA LEU A 48 0.77 -4.83 -4.79
C LEU A 48 2.03 -4.06 -4.38
N PRO A 49 3.23 -4.53 -4.74
CA PRO A 49 4.49 -3.97 -4.24
C PRO A 49 4.89 -2.68 -4.96
N GLY A 50 5.96 -2.06 -4.48
CA GLY A 50 6.61 -0.94 -5.11
C GLY A 50 7.42 -1.32 -6.35
N GLY A 51 7.80 -0.31 -7.12
CA GLY A 51 8.57 -0.44 -8.35
C GLY A 51 8.16 0.57 -9.41
N PHE A 52 8.36 0.19 -10.67
CA PHE A 52 8.02 0.96 -11.87
C PHE A 52 7.34 0.04 -12.87
N SER A 53 6.13 -0.41 -12.53
CA SER A 53 5.40 -1.42 -13.32
C SER A 53 5.22 -0.96 -14.77
N TYR A 54 5.60 -1.84 -15.70
CA TYR A 54 5.66 -1.56 -17.16
C TYR A 54 6.46 -0.30 -17.51
N GLY A 55 7.45 0.10 -16.68
CA GLY A 55 8.30 1.26 -16.90
C GLY A 55 7.60 2.59 -16.72
N ASP A 56 6.45 2.63 -16.04
CA ASP A 56 5.61 3.81 -15.81
C ASP A 56 5.17 4.55 -17.09
N TYR A 57 5.15 3.83 -18.22
CA TYR A 57 4.65 4.39 -19.47
C TYR A 57 3.18 4.83 -19.33
N LEU A 58 2.81 5.93 -19.96
CA LEU A 58 1.58 6.72 -19.82
C LEU A 58 1.54 7.48 -18.49
N ARG A 59 1.40 6.80 -17.38
CA ARG A 59 1.55 7.24 -15.98
C ARG A 59 1.69 6.02 -15.09
N CYS A 60 2.26 6.23 -13.92
CA CYS A 60 2.56 5.16 -12.97
C CYS A 60 1.30 4.33 -12.64
N GLY A 61 1.41 3.01 -12.79
CA GLY A 61 0.33 2.08 -12.51
C GLY A 61 -0.74 1.93 -13.61
N ALA A 62 -0.80 2.84 -14.61
CA ALA A 62 -1.91 2.89 -15.57
C ALA A 62 -2.02 1.63 -16.45
N ILE A 63 -0.91 1.03 -16.86
CA ILE A 63 -0.91 -0.20 -17.67
C ILE A 63 -1.24 -1.40 -16.79
N SER A 64 -0.75 -1.43 -15.56
CA SER A 64 -0.91 -2.55 -14.63
C SER A 64 -2.38 -2.89 -14.35
N ARG A 65 -3.27 -1.90 -14.31
CA ARG A 65 -4.71 -2.12 -14.10
C ARG A 65 -5.34 -3.09 -15.10
N PHE A 66 -4.75 -3.26 -16.29
CA PHE A 66 -5.24 -4.14 -17.35
C PHE A 66 -4.60 -5.53 -17.32
N ALA A 67 -3.67 -5.78 -16.40
CA ALA A 67 -3.07 -7.10 -16.25
C ALA A 67 -4.13 -8.13 -15.81
N PRO A 68 -4.10 -9.38 -16.32
CA PRO A 68 -5.08 -10.41 -15.96
C PRO A 68 -5.27 -10.58 -14.46
N VAL A 69 -4.20 -10.62 -13.67
CA VAL A 69 -4.26 -10.73 -12.20
C VAL A 69 -5.09 -9.62 -11.56
N MET A 70 -5.10 -8.41 -12.12
CA MET A 70 -5.85 -7.28 -11.55
C MET A 70 -7.36 -7.44 -11.64
N ALA A 71 -7.87 -8.18 -12.65
CA ALA A 71 -9.29 -8.49 -12.72
C ALA A 71 -9.75 -9.31 -11.49
N GLU A 72 -8.95 -10.32 -11.09
CA GLU A 72 -9.25 -11.13 -9.90
C GLU A 72 -8.95 -10.37 -8.59
N VAL A 73 -7.91 -9.53 -8.55
CA VAL A 73 -7.66 -8.65 -7.39
C VAL A 73 -8.84 -7.70 -7.15
N ILE A 74 -9.36 -7.04 -8.20
CA ILE A 74 -10.50 -6.13 -8.09
C ILE A 74 -11.74 -6.88 -7.59
N LYS A 75 -12.07 -7.99 -8.20
CA LYS A 75 -13.22 -8.83 -7.82
C LYS A 75 -13.12 -9.33 -6.37
N SER A 76 -11.93 -9.76 -5.95
CA SER A 76 -11.68 -10.25 -4.59
C SER A 76 -11.69 -9.12 -3.56
N ALA A 77 -11.16 -7.95 -3.90
CA ALA A 77 -11.22 -6.75 -3.08
C ALA A 77 -12.68 -6.31 -2.85
N ASP A 78 -13.52 -6.32 -3.89
CA ASP A 78 -14.95 -6.02 -3.80
C ASP A 78 -15.69 -7.06 -2.94
N ALA A 79 -15.23 -8.30 -2.94
CA ALA A 79 -15.73 -9.35 -2.06
C ALA A 79 -15.25 -9.22 -0.60
N GLY A 80 -14.29 -8.32 -0.31
CA GLY A 80 -13.79 -8.03 1.03
C GLY A 80 -12.42 -8.65 1.37
N MET A 81 -11.69 -9.16 0.38
CA MET A 81 -10.30 -9.58 0.56
C MET A 81 -9.42 -8.38 0.91
N PRO A 82 -8.53 -8.47 1.92
CA PRO A 82 -7.56 -7.42 2.21
C PRO A 82 -6.57 -7.21 1.05
N VAL A 83 -6.38 -5.96 0.64
CA VAL A 83 -5.41 -5.58 -0.39
C VAL A 83 -4.57 -4.40 0.10
N LEU A 84 -3.25 -4.52 0.02
CA LEU A 84 -2.31 -3.44 0.33
C LEU A 84 -1.56 -3.03 -0.94
N GLY A 85 -1.61 -1.75 -1.28
CA GLY A 85 -0.79 -1.16 -2.35
C GLY A 85 0.32 -0.30 -1.75
N ILE A 86 1.57 -0.64 -2.04
CA ILE A 86 2.76 0.06 -1.55
C ILE A 86 3.37 0.83 -2.71
N CYS A 87 3.58 2.14 -2.57
CA CYS A 87 4.22 3.01 -3.56
C CYS A 87 3.59 2.84 -4.96
N ASN A 88 4.23 2.15 -5.88
CA ASN A 88 3.65 1.83 -7.20
C ASN A 88 2.35 1.02 -7.08
N GLY A 89 2.22 0.15 -6.09
CA GLY A 89 0.97 -0.55 -5.79
C GLY A 89 -0.17 0.42 -5.42
N PHE A 90 0.10 1.49 -4.70
CA PHE A 90 -0.90 2.53 -4.41
C PHE A 90 -1.33 3.26 -5.69
N GLN A 91 -0.38 3.59 -6.56
CA GLN A 91 -0.68 4.15 -7.89
C GLN A 91 -1.60 3.23 -8.69
N ILE A 92 -1.30 1.92 -8.70
CA ILE A 92 -2.14 0.90 -9.37
C ILE A 92 -3.55 0.85 -8.77
N LEU A 93 -3.70 0.91 -7.46
CA LEU A 93 -5.02 0.91 -6.80
C LEU A 93 -5.85 2.13 -7.18
N CYS A 94 -5.24 3.32 -7.32
CA CYS A 94 -5.92 4.51 -7.82
C CYS A 94 -6.32 4.36 -9.30
N GLU A 95 -5.43 3.88 -10.15
CA GLU A 95 -5.72 3.63 -11.57
C GLU A 95 -6.78 2.55 -11.80
N ALA A 96 -6.84 1.55 -10.91
CA ALA A 96 -7.86 0.50 -10.90
C ALA A 96 -9.20 0.94 -10.27
N HIS A 97 -9.29 2.18 -9.77
CA HIS A 97 -10.45 2.75 -9.07
C HIS A 97 -10.87 1.99 -7.79
N LEU A 98 -9.97 1.21 -7.21
CA LEU A 98 -10.15 0.63 -5.87
C LEU A 98 -9.95 1.68 -4.77
N LEU A 99 -9.17 2.71 -5.07
CA LEU A 99 -8.98 3.90 -4.25
C LEU A 99 -9.25 5.17 -5.08
N PRO A 100 -9.80 6.23 -4.49
CA PRO A 100 -10.04 7.50 -5.19
C PRO A 100 -8.76 8.31 -5.34
N GLY A 101 -8.79 9.31 -6.23
CA GLY A 101 -7.68 10.23 -6.47
C GLY A 101 -6.62 9.67 -7.41
N ALA A 102 -5.45 10.29 -7.42
CA ALA A 102 -4.32 9.92 -8.26
C ALA A 102 -2.99 10.31 -7.59
N LEU A 103 -1.91 9.66 -8.00
CA LEU A 103 -0.55 10.04 -7.62
C LEU A 103 0.10 10.75 -8.81
N ILE A 104 0.70 11.90 -8.55
CA ILE A 104 1.37 12.71 -9.56
C ILE A 104 2.84 12.92 -9.21
N ARG A 105 3.58 13.50 -10.14
CA ARG A 105 4.99 13.82 -9.95
C ARG A 105 5.18 14.72 -8.73
N ASN A 106 6.23 14.39 -7.93
CA ASN A 106 6.60 15.20 -6.78
C ASN A 106 6.75 16.66 -7.17
N ASP A 107 6.28 17.58 -6.34
CA ASP A 107 6.39 19.03 -6.54
C ASP A 107 7.85 19.49 -6.61
N VAL A 108 8.74 18.84 -5.86
CA VAL A 108 10.19 19.05 -5.91
C VAL A 108 10.85 18.55 -7.21
N ARG A 109 10.12 17.83 -8.06
CA ARG A 109 10.54 17.31 -9.38
C ARG A 109 11.77 16.41 -9.38
N VAL A 110 12.13 15.85 -8.24
CA VAL A 110 13.23 14.90 -8.07
C VAL A 110 12.71 13.63 -7.39
N PHE A 111 13.43 12.52 -7.57
CA PHE A 111 13.21 11.32 -6.80
C PHE A 111 13.63 11.56 -5.34
N VAL A 112 12.72 11.30 -4.41
CA VAL A 112 12.98 11.42 -2.97
C VAL A 112 13.21 10.02 -2.41
N CYS A 113 14.29 9.86 -1.64
CA CYS A 113 14.60 8.63 -0.91
C CYS A 113 15.13 9.01 0.48
N LYS A 114 14.33 8.72 1.51
CA LYS A 114 14.66 9.05 2.91
C LYS A 114 13.77 8.31 3.88
N ASP A 115 14.15 8.31 5.16
CA ASP A 115 13.24 7.97 6.24
C ASP A 115 12.22 9.11 6.43
N GLN A 116 10.95 8.77 6.57
CA GLN A 116 9.84 9.72 6.67
C GLN A 116 8.93 9.37 7.83
N ASP A 117 8.67 10.38 8.66
CA ASP A 117 7.71 10.25 9.75
C ASP A 117 6.29 10.38 9.24
N LEU A 118 5.41 9.53 9.76
CA LEU A 118 3.99 9.48 9.45
C LEU A 118 3.18 9.49 10.74
N GLN A 119 2.12 10.26 10.76
CA GLN A 119 1.11 10.16 11.81
C GLN A 119 0.02 9.19 11.38
N VAL A 120 -0.35 8.28 12.26
CA VAL A 120 -1.49 7.38 12.09
C VAL A 120 -2.77 8.16 12.36
N GLU A 121 -3.62 8.31 11.33
CA GLU A 121 -4.91 9.00 11.43
C GLU A 121 -6.06 8.04 11.73
N SER A 122 -5.96 6.80 11.22
CA SER A 122 -6.97 5.77 11.43
C SER A 122 -6.33 4.40 11.63
N SER A 123 -6.85 3.65 12.59
CA SER A 123 -6.52 2.25 12.87
C SER A 123 -7.67 1.30 12.50
N ASP A 124 -8.73 1.80 11.86
CA ASP A 124 -9.95 1.06 11.58
C ASP A 124 -9.93 0.35 10.22
N THR A 125 -8.79 -0.24 9.86
CA THR A 125 -8.65 -1.01 8.63
C THR A 125 -8.04 -2.39 8.90
N THR A 126 -8.16 -3.29 7.93
CA THR A 126 -7.56 -4.63 8.01
C THR A 126 -6.02 -4.61 8.08
N TRP A 127 -5.39 -3.47 7.75
CA TRP A 127 -3.93 -3.31 7.70
C TRP A 127 -3.37 -2.41 8.78
N THR A 128 -4.23 -1.82 9.63
CA THR A 128 -3.78 -0.79 10.60
C THR A 128 -4.29 -1.01 12.03
N SER A 129 -4.97 -2.11 12.32
CA SER A 129 -5.58 -2.37 13.64
C SER A 129 -4.59 -2.42 14.80
N ASP A 130 -3.32 -2.73 14.54
CA ASP A 130 -2.25 -2.78 15.54
C ASP A 130 -1.59 -1.42 15.82
N PHE A 131 -2.00 -0.37 15.09
CA PHE A 131 -1.56 0.98 15.38
C PHE A 131 -2.50 1.69 16.35
N THR A 132 -1.99 2.73 16.98
CA THR A 132 -2.79 3.65 17.78
C THR A 132 -2.96 4.97 17.03
N ARG A 133 -4.19 5.49 16.94
CA ARG A 133 -4.45 6.80 16.35
C ARG A 133 -3.60 7.87 17.03
N GLY A 134 -2.96 8.73 16.23
CA GLY A 134 -2.02 9.75 16.69
C GLY A 134 -0.59 9.25 16.91
N GLN A 135 -0.33 7.94 16.82
CA GLN A 135 1.03 7.39 16.85
C GLN A 135 1.84 7.95 15.68
N VAL A 136 3.10 8.29 15.95
CA VAL A 136 4.07 8.62 14.89
C VAL A 136 4.94 7.39 14.64
N ILE A 137 5.05 7.01 13.38
CA ILE A 137 5.89 5.92 12.89
C ILE A 137 6.87 6.43 11.87
N THR A 138 8.01 5.74 11.68
CA THR A 138 9.00 6.09 10.66
C THR A 138 9.13 4.97 9.65
N LEU A 139 8.86 5.28 8.37
CA LEU A 139 9.01 4.34 7.26
C LEU A 139 9.94 4.90 6.19
N VAL A 140 10.59 4.01 5.44
CA VAL A 140 11.34 4.36 4.24
C VAL A 140 10.36 4.91 3.19
N LEU A 141 10.69 6.07 2.63
CA LEU A 141 10.01 6.68 1.50
C LEU A 141 10.97 6.75 0.31
N LYS A 142 10.53 6.28 -0.85
CA LYS A 142 11.30 6.35 -2.11
C LYS A 142 10.33 6.46 -3.29
N ASN A 143 10.20 7.65 -3.87
CA ASN A 143 9.32 7.89 -5.02
C ASN A 143 9.71 9.12 -5.84
N GLY A 144 9.33 9.12 -7.12
CA GLY A 144 9.38 10.27 -8.00
C GLY A 144 8.00 10.83 -8.32
N GLU A 145 6.97 10.02 -8.16
CA GLU A 145 5.55 10.34 -8.40
C GLU A 145 4.70 9.87 -7.21
N GLY A 146 4.81 10.60 -6.09
CA GLY A 146 4.17 10.25 -4.83
C GLY A 146 3.18 11.30 -4.33
N GLY A 147 3.03 12.44 -5.01
CA GLY A 147 2.11 13.50 -4.64
C GLY A 147 0.65 13.06 -4.83
N TYR A 148 -0.07 12.79 -3.75
CA TYR A 148 -1.49 12.44 -3.81
C TYR A 148 -2.34 13.68 -4.13
N VAL A 149 -3.24 13.54 -5.11
CA VAL A 149 -4.18 14.60 -5.51
C VAL A 149 -5.58 14.02 -5.71
N ALA A 150 -6.59 14.81 -5.37
CA ALA A 150 -7.99 14.52 -5.67
C ALA A 150 -8.76 15.86 -5.79
N ASP A 151 -9.99 15.80 -6.32
CA ASP A 151 -10.90 16.94 -6.26
C ASP A 151 -11.35 17.23 -4.81
N GLU A 152 -11.81 18.45 -4.57
CA GLU A 152 -12.20 18.92 -3.24
C GLU A 152 -13.30 18.04 -2.60
N ASP A 153 -14.29 17.62 -3.38
CA ASP A 153 -15.38 16.76 -2.90
C ASP A 153 -14.85 15.39 -2.45
N THR A 154 -13.84 14.86 -3.15
CA THR A 154 -13.19 13.60 -2.79
C THR A 154 -12.34 13.76 -1.54
N LEU A 155 -11.57 14.87 -1.42
CA LEU A 155 -10.81 15.18 -0.22
C LEU A 155 -11.73 15.31 1.00
N CYS A 156 -12.81 16.11 0.90
CA CYS A 156 -13.79 16.23 1.97
C CYS A 156 -14.37 14.86 2.39
N ARG A 157 -14.75 14.01 1.44
CA ARG A 157 -15.27 12.68 1.76
C ARG A 157 -14.24 11.79 2.44
N LEU A 158 -12.97 11.83 2.04
CA LEU A 158 -11.91 11.06 2.70
C LEU A 158 -11.73 11.49 4.15
N GLU A 159 -11.80 12.80 4.43
CA GLU A 159 -11.71 13.35 5.78
C GLU A 159 -12.94 12.97 6.62
N ASP A 160 -14.14 13.23 6.12
CA ASP A 160 -15.41 13.02 6.84
C ASP A 160 -15.66 11.55 7.14
N GLU A 161 -15.26 10.65 6.24
CA GLU A 161 -15.40 9.21 6.40
C GLU A 161 -14.22 8.55 7.15
N GLY A 162 -13.22 9.33 7.61
CA GLY A 162 -12.04 8.81 8.31
C GLY A 162 -11.16 7.87 7.47
N ARG A 163 -11.09 8.11 6.18
CA ARG A 163 -10.40 7.26 5.20
C ARG A 163 -8.98 7.69 4.89
N VAL A 164 -8.52 8.82 5.43
CA VAL A 164 -7.11 9.15 5.50
C VAL A 164 -6.49 8.30 6.60
N ILE A 165 -5.52 7.45 6.25
CA ILE A 165 -4.90 6.50 7.19
C ILE A 165 -3.60 7.04 7.76
N PHE A 166 -2.80 7.67 6.92
CA PHE A 166 -1.51 8.24 7.29
C PHE A 166 -1.32 9.61 6.68
N ARG A 167 -0.70 10.50 7.47
CA ARG A 167 -0.21 11.80 6.99
C ARG A 167 1.28 11.91 7.18
N TYR A 168 1.92 12.61 6.26
CA TYR A 168 3.29 13.05 6.45
C TYR A 168 3.37 14.06 7.59
N VAL A 169 4.34 13.87 8.50
CA VAL A 169 4.67 14.82 9.55
C VAL A 169 6.15 15.17 9.46
N ASN A 170 6.54 16.31 10.04
CA ASN A 170 7.90 16.84 9.93
C ASN A 170 8.32 17.16 8.47
N GLY A 171 7.35 17.55 7.65
CA GLY A 171 7.50 17.96 6.26
C GLY A 171 6.80 17.04 5.28
N ASN A 172 6.24 17.64 4.23
CA ASN A 172 5.61 16.95 3.10
C ASN A 172 6.65 16.74 2.01
N PRO A 173 7.04 15.49 1.70
CA PRO A 173 8.18 15.21 0.83
C PRO A 173 7.87 15.30 -0.67
N ASN A 174 6.60 15.29 -1.06
CA ASN A 174 6.17 15.09 -2.45
C ASN A 174 5.02 15.99 -2.92
N GLY A 175 4.53 16.88 -2.05
CA GLY A 175 3.44 17.80 -2.37
C GLY A 175 2.05 17.18 -2.34
N SER A 176 1.86 16.09 -1.60
CA SER A 176 0.54 15.47 -1.39
C SER A 176 -0.44 16.47 -0.79
N PHE A 177 -1.66 16.52 -1.32
CA PHE A 177 -2.72 17.33 -0.74
C PHE A 177 -3.05 16.86 0.68
N HIS A 178 -3.27 17.81 1.59
CA HIS A 178 -3.54 17.56 3.01
C HIS A 178 -2.49 16.68 3.71
N ASP A 179 -1.25 16.67 3.22
CA ASP A 179 -0.17 15.79 3.70
C ASP A 179 -0.50 14.28 3.65
N ILE A 180 -1.44 13.87 2.82
CA ILE A 180 -1.91 12.48 2.71
C ILE A 180 -0.76 11.59 2.25
N ALA A 181 -0.39 10.62 3.09
CA ALA A 181 0.60 9.59 2.78
C ALA A 181 -0.03 8.24 2.44
N GLY A 182 -1.27 8.03 2.87
CA GLY A 182 -2.03 6.81 2.60
C GLY A 182 -3.51 6.94 2.92
N ILE A 183 -4.32 6.19 2.19
CA ILE A 183 -5.79 6.17 2.29
C ILE A 183 -6.34 4.74 2.24
N CYS A 184 -7.61 4.56 2.62
CA CYS A 184 -8.32 3.31 2.41
C CYS A 184 -9.61 3.49 1.59
N ASN A 185 -10.16 2.35 1.12
CA ASN A 185 -11.50 2.32 0.57
C ASN A 185 -12.56 2.39 1.70
N LYS A 186 -13.84 2.53 1.34
CA LYS A 186 -14.95 2.67 2.29
C LYS A 186 -15.12 1.47 3.25
N ARG A 187 -14.69 0.27 2.86
CA ARG A 187 -14.78 -0.95 3.69
C ARG A 187 -13.56 -1.17 4.59
N GLY A 188 -12.48 -0.39 4.41
CA GLY A 188 -11.24 -0.55 5.15
C GLY A 188 -10.41 -1.81 4.79
N ASN A 189 -10.79 -2.55 3.75
CA ASN A 189 -10.05 -3.74 3.31
C ASN A 189 -9.00 -3.45 2.23
N VAL A 190 -9.10 -2.34 1.52
CA VAL A 190 -8.09 -1.88 0.55
C VAL A 190 -7.39 -0.66 1.12
N VAL A 191 -6.08 -0.74 1.27
CA VAL A 191 -5.21 0.34 1.78
C VAL A 191 -4.11 0.61 0.76
N GLY A 192 -3.85 1.88 0.49
CA GLY A 192 -2.72 2.33 -0.32
C GLY A 192 -1.90 3.35 0.45
N LEU A 193 -0.58 3.24 0.39
CA LEU A 193 0.35 4.20 0.97
C LEU A 193 1.62 4.34 0.13
N MET A 194 2.24 5.52 0.14
CA MET A 194 3.49 5.76 -0.60
C MET A 194 4.74 5.26 0.12
N PRO A 195 4.88 5.39 1.45
CA PRO A 195 6.01 4.80 2.18
C PRO A 195 5.99 3.26 2.17
N HIS A 196 7.14 2.67 2.49
CA HIS A 196 7.44 1.25 2.32
C HIS A 196 7.54 0.52 3.66
N PRO A 197 6.44 -0.07 4.19
CA PRO A 197 6.48 -0.83 5.44
C PRO A 197 7.33 -2.09 5.33
N GLU A 198 7.47 -2.70 4.15
CA GLU A 198 8.24 -3.93 3.92
C GLU A 198 9.74 -3.74 4.18
N HIS A 199 10.24 -2.51 4.11
CA HIS A 199 11.64 -2.20 4.46
C HIS A 199 11.84 -1.99 5.97
N ASN A 200 10.78 -1.75 6.73
CA ASN A 200 10.81 -1.46 8.16
C ASN A 200 10.31 -2.62 9.03
N VAL A 201 10.64 -3.85 8.68
CA VAL A 201 10.27 -5.07 9.46
C VAL A 201 11.44 -5.68 10.22
N ASP A 202 12.67 -5.25 9.91
CA ASP A 202 13.90 -5.79 10.46
C ASP A 202 14.93 -4.66 10.69
N ARG A 203 15.54 -4.62 11.86
CA ARG A 203 16.57 -3.62 12.21
C ARG A 203 17.83 -3.68 11.37
N LEU A 204 18.05 -4.78 10.63
CA LEU A 204 19.19 -4.90 9.72
C LEU A 204 18.98 -4.15 8.40
N THR A 205 17.72 -3.82 8.04
CA THR A 205 17.39 -3.24 6.74
C THR A 205 16.63 -1.92 6.82
N GLY A 206 16.09 -1.58 7.99
CA GLY A 206 15.36 -0.33 8.19
C GLY A 206 15.75 0.38 9.48
N PRO A 207 15.49 1.68 9.60
CA PRO A 207 15.78 2.46 10.81
C PRO A 207 14.90 2.04 12.00
N THR A 208 13.71 1.50 11.71
CA THR A 208 12.73 1.06 12.70
C THR A 208 12.16 -0.32 12.35
N GLN A 209 11.23 -0.82 13.15
CA GLN A 209 10.42 -2.01 12.87
C GLN A 209 8.93 -1.67 12.77
N ASP A 210 8.59 -0.41 12.54
CA ASP A 210 7.21 0.08 12.54
C ASP A 210 6.36 -0.54 11.42
N GLY A 211 6.98 -1.03 10.35
CA GLY A 211 6.32 -1.76 9.28
C GLY A 211 5.71 -3.09 9.70
N ARG A 212 6.15 -3.69 10.83
CA ARG A 212 5.62 -4.99 11.28
C ARG A 212 4.14 -4.93 11.61
N ALA A 213 3.67 -3.80 12.14
CA ALA A 213 2.27 -3.63 12.53
C ALA A 213 1.28 -3.76 11.36
N PHE A 214 1.69 -3.48 10.12
CA PHE A 214 0.85 -3.74 8.94
C PHE A 214 0.60 -5.24 8.75
N PHE A 215 1.63 -6.06 8.91
CA PHE A 215 1.54 -7.51 8.72
C PHE A 215 0.82 -8.17 9.88
N SER A 216 1.09 -7.78 11.14
CA SER A 216 0.35 -8.32 12.28
C SER A 216 -1.13 -7.96 12.21
N SER A 217 -1.50 -6.73 11.85
CA SER A 217 -2.89 -6.31 11.66
C SER A 217 -3.66 -7.23 10.71
N VAL A 218 -3.11 -7.48 9.52
CA VAL A 218 -3.80 -8.35 8.55
C VAL A 218 -3.82 -9.80 9.00
N PHE A 219 -2.79 -10.30 9.68
CA PHE A 219 -2.77 -11.67 10.19
C PHE A 219 -3.82 -11.87 11.29
N ASP A 220 -3.96 -10.91 12.21
CA ASP A 220 -4.98 -10.97 13.26
C ASP A 220 -6.39 -10.91 12.66
N PHE A 221 -6.61 -10.04 11.67
CA PHE A 221 -7.88 -10.00 10.95
C PHE A 221 -8.22 -11.33 10.26
N LEU A 222 -7.26 -11.97 9.60
CA LEU A 222 -7.47 -13.22 8.89
C LEU A 222 -7.70 -14.40 9.84
N THR A 223 -7.01 -14.41 10.99
CA THR A 223 -7.17 -15.47 11.99
C THR A 223 -8.43 -15.33 12.84
N ALA A 224 -8.93 -14.11 13.04
CA ALA A 224 -10.19 -13.87 13.74
C ALA A 224 -11.45 -14.30 12.95
N LYS A 225 -11.31 -14.57 11.63
CA LYS A 225 -12.41 -15.05 10.76
C LYS A 225 -12.56 -16.57 10.76
N VAL A 226 -11.65 -17.31 11.39
CA VAL A 226 -11.68 -18.78 11.53
C VAL A 226 -12.30 -19.13 12.88
#